data_94d9835b8ba10877bf9aa8acc582bfca
#
_entry.id   94d9835b8ba10877bf9aa8acc582bfca
#
_cell.length_a   1.000
_cell.length_b   1.000
_cell.length_c   1.000
_cell.angle_alpha   90.00
_cell.angle_beta   90.00
_cell.angle_gamma   90.00
#
_symmetry.space_group_name_H-M   'P 1'
#
loop_
_entity.id
_entity.type
_entity.pdbx_description
1 polymer ?
#
loop_
_entity_poly.entity_id
_entity_poly.type
_entity_poly.pdbx_seq_one_letter_code
_entity_poly.pdbx_strand_id
1 'polypeptide(L)'
;MRKLKFHYEMQLDFTGDVTRHSFALRCLPKETCTQNIKKLSCAITPLTSITKSWDAFGNPMCFGFINEPHDYFSFCVSGIAITNSENIDHGELNHIFYYPTPQTTLTHGMEPYLALAEQQRDPVQKALRMSDELYHRFIYKPQSTNTRTTAQQALDLGTGVCQDYTHIMLGLCRHLGIPARYVAGFMIGEGATHAWLEVYARGHWIGIDPTNNRVVDDMYIKMSEGRDASDCIVDKGVFFGDVQQTQSVFVKVTQEILD
;
A
#
# COMPACT_ATOMS: atom_id res chain seq x y z
N MET A 1 -15.09 14.51 6.54
CA MET A 1 -13.90 14.61 7.44
C MET A 1 -14.07 13.67 8.61
N ARG A 2 -13.05 12.85 8.92
CA ARG A 2 -13.04 11.90 10.05
C ARG A 2 -11.77 12.07 10.89
N LYS A 3 -11.85 11.68 12.14
CA LYS A 3 -10.72 11.55 13.07
C LYS A 3 -10.50 10.06 13.32
N LEU A 4 -9.40 9.53 12.84
CA LEU A 4 -9.05 8.11 12.90
C LEU A 4 -7.83 7.94 13.81
N LYS A 5 -7.98 7.15 14.87
CA LYS A 5 -6.87 6.70 15.71
C LYS A 5 -6.32 5.41 15.11
N PHE A 6 -5.02 5.36 14.86
CA PHE A 6 -4.36 4.18 14.32
C PHE A 6 -3.25 3.67 15.23
N HIS A 7 -3.08 2.38 15.19
CA HIS A 7 -1.97 1.65 15.79
C HIS A 7 -1.48 0.62 14.76
N TYR A 8 -0.19 0.63 14.48
CA TYR A 8 0.45 -0.27 13.54
C TYR A 8 1.73 -0.84 14.16
N GLU A 9 1.81 -2.15 14.21
CA GLU A 9 2.94 -2.89 14.76
C GLU A 9 3.42 -3.94 13.76
N MET A 10 4.73 -4.08 13.65
CA MET A 10 5.39 -5.16 12.93
C MET A 10 6.49 -5.72 13.81
N GLN A 11 6.58 -7.04 13.81
CA GLN A 11 7.57 -7.79 14.57
C GLN A 11 8.24 -8.81 13.66
N LEU A 12 9.56 -8.90 13.78
CA LEU A 12 10.39 -9.97 13.24
C LEU A 12 10.98 -10.76 14.39
N ASP A 13 10.76 -12.06 14.43
CA ASP A 13 11.41 -13.00 15.33
C ASP A 13 12.43 -13.81 14.51
N PHE A 14 13.66 -13.88 15.01
CA PHE A 14 14.75 -14.64 14.41
C PHE A 14 15.00 -15.93 15.21
N THR A 15 15.38 -17.01 14.55
CA THR A 15 15.68 -18.29 15.24
C THR A 15 17.01 -18.29 16.02
N GLY A 16 17.74 -17.19 16.00
CA GLY A 16 18.99 -16.97 16.70
C GLY A 16 19.44 -15.52 16.53
N ASP A 17 20.58 -15.16 17.10
CA ASP A 17 21.09 -13.80 17.07
C ASP A 17 21.48 -13.34 15.66
N VAL A 18 21.03 -12.15 15.28
CA VAL A 18 21.49 -11.38 14.12
C VAL A 18 22.32 -10.16 14.58
N THR A 19 23.23 -9.72 13.74
CA THR A 19 24.07 -8.54 14.00
C THR A 19 24.15 -7.66 12.76
N ARG A 20 24.66 -6.44 12.89
CA ARG A 20 24.83 -5.50 11.78
C ARG A 20 23.55 -5.35 10.96
N HIS A 21 22.42 -5.27 11.65
CA HIS A 21 21.11 -5.13 11.03
C HIS A 21 20.90 -3.69 10.57
N SER A 22 20.93 -3.47 9.26
CA SER A 22 20.57 -2.21 8.63
C SER A 22 19.14 -2.30 8.12
N PHE A 23 18.29 -1.31 8.41
CA PHE A 23 16.90 -1.31 7.99
C PHE A 23 16.45 0.02 7.39
N ALA A 24 15.44 -0.06 6.52
CA ALA A 24 14.75 1.07 5.92
C ALA A 24 13.24 0.81 6.00
N LEU A 25 12.51 1.65 6.75
CA LEU A 25 11.10 1.48 7.04
C LEU A 25 10.26 2.57 6.36
N ARG A 26 9.17 2.18 5.68
CA ARG A 26 8.06 3.03 5.24
C ARG A 26 6.84 2.80 6.13
N CYS A 27 7.00 2.97 7.42
CA CYS A 27 5.98 2.65 8.41
C CYS A 27 5.16 3.86 8.87
N LEU A 28 5.53 5.06 8.44
CA LEU A 28 4.87 6.31 8.85
C LEU A 28 3.80 6.71 7.83
N PRO A 29 2.58 7.07 8.26
CA PRO A 29 1.59 7.65 7.35
C PRO A 29 2.09 8.95 6.71
N LYS A 30 1.76 9.12 5.43
CA LYS A 30 2.15 10.28 4.62
C LYS A 30 1.23 11.46 4.92
N GLU A 31 1.77 12.66 5.07
CA GLU A 31 0.98 13.91 5.05
C GLU A 31 0.55 14.22 3.62
N THR A 32 -0.74 14.52 3.43
CA THR A 32 -1.31 14.90 2.11
C THR A 32 -2.35 16.00 2.28
N CYS A 33 -2.88 16.54 1.19
CA CYS A 33 -3.99 17.49 1.27
C CYS A 33 -5.29 16.86 1.77
N THR A 34 -5.45 15.53 1.65
CA THR A 34 -6.62 14.79 2.12
C THR A 34 -6.44 14.17 3.51
N GLN A 35 -5.23 14.27 4.08
CA GLN A 35 -4.86 13.59 5.31
C GLN A 35 -3.82 14.37 6.11
N ASN A 36 -4.12 14.66 7.37
CA ASN A 36 -3.20 15.33 8.30
C ASN A 36 -2.95 14.44 9.52
N ILE A 37 -1.68 14.22 9.87
CA ILE A 37 -1.27 13.30 10.93
C ILE A 37 -0.94 14.07 12.20
N LYS A 38 -1.55 13.69 13.30
CA LYS A 38 -1.37 14.27 14.63
C LYS A 38 -0.89 13.24 15.63
N LYS A 39 -0.17 13.69 16.65
CA LYS A 39 0.30 12.88 17.78
C LYS A 39 1.03 11.61 17.32
N LEU A 40 1.81 11.73 16.23
CA LEU A 40 2.57 10.60 15.67
C LEU A 40 3.67 10.16 16.62
N SER A 41 3.64 8.89 16.99
CA SER A 41 4.69 8.19 17.76
C SER A 41 5.22 7.02 16.94
N CYS A 42 6.53 6.82 16.99
CA CYS A 42 7.21 5.68 16.38
C CYS A 42 8.27 5.17 17.36
N ALA A 43 8.14 3.94 17.78
CA ALA A 43 9.08 3.23 18.63
C ALA A 43 9.70 2.06 17.85
N ILE A 44 10.99 1.83 18.01
CA ILE A 44 11.74 0.73 17.37
C ILE A 44 12.46 -0.06 18.47
N THR A 45 12.43 -1.37 18.38
CA THR A 45 13.09 -2.29 19.29
C THR A 45 13.95 -3.30 18.50
N PRO A 46 15.24 -3.53 18.86
CA PRO A 46 16.01 -2.85 19.90
C PRO A 46 16.13 -1.34 19.69
N LEU A 47 16.25 -0.59 20.79
CA LEU A 47 16.36 0.87 20.73
C LEU A 47 17.60 1.28 19.96
N THR A 48 17.42 2.07 18.91
CA THR A 48 18.50 2.59 18.07
C THR A 48 18.21 3.99 17.59
N SER A 49 19.24 4.69 17.16
CA SER A 49 19.09 5.98 16.49
C SER A 49 18.51 5.80 15.10
N ILE A 50 17.53 6.60 14.74
CA ILE A 50 16.92 6.60 13.42
C ILE A 50 17.13 7.93 12.69
N THR A 51 17.37 7.84 11.39
CA THR A 51 17.38 8.98 10.48
C THR A 51 16.05 8.98 9.70
N LYS A 52 15.38 10.13 9.66
CA LYS A 52 14.17 10.31 8.85
C LYS A 52 14.52 10.94 7.51
N SER A 53 13.85 10.49 6.44
CA SER A 53 14.03 11.00 5.08
C SER A 53 12.75 10.76 4.28
N TRP A 54 12.80 11.04 2.99
CA TRP A 54 11.73 10.75 2.03
C TRP A 54 12.31 10.00 0.83
N ASP A 55 11.54 9.10 0.26
CA ASP A 55 11.92 8.47 -1.01
C ASP A 55 11.54 9.35 -2.22
N ALA A 56 11.78 8.83 -3.43
CA ALA A 56 11.51 9.54 -4.69
C ALA A 56 10.01 9.83 -4.93
N PHE A 57 9.11 9.16 -4.23
CA PHE A 57 7.66 9.39 -4.27
C PHE A 57 7.16 10.28 -3.12
N GLY A 58 8.10 10.81 -2.33
CA GLY A 58 7.75 11.62 -1.15
C GLY A 58 7.15 10.80 0.00
N ASN A 59 7.39 9.49 0.04
CA ASN A 59 6.97 8.67 1.17
C ASN A 59 7.94 8.87 2.34
N PRO A 60 7.45 9.06 3.57
CA PRO A 60 8.32 9.19 4.73
C PRO A 60 9.03 7.86 5.01
N MET A 61 10.32 7.93 5.33
CA MET A 61 11.17 6.79 5.61
C MET A 61 11.95 6.98 6.91
N CYS A 62 12.15 5.86 7.62
CA CYS A 62 13.07 5.76 8.75
C CYS A 62 14.20 4.80 8.39
N PHE A 63 15.42 5.22 8.62
CA PHE A 63 16.63 4.39 8.46
C PHE A 63 17.30 4.20 9.81
N GLY A 64 17.79 3.00 10.05
CA GLY A 64 18.53 2.70 11.26
C GLY A 64 19.52 1.56 11.08
N PHE A 65 20.35 1.38 12.11
CA PHE A 65 21.36 0.35 12.16
C PHE A 65 21.51 -0.16 13.59
N ILE A 66 21.47 -1.49 13.77
CA ILE A 66 21.65 -2.17 15.05
C ILE A 66 22.89 -3.05 14.89
N ASN A 67 23.93 -2.75 15.65
CA ASN A 67 25.19 -3.52 15.61
C ASN A 67 25.16 -4.68 16.59
N GLU A 68 24.48 -4.49 17.72
CA GLU A 68 24.43 -5.44 18.82
C GLU A 68 23.66 -6.72 18.43
N PRO A 69 24.06 -7.90 18.94
CA PRO A 69 23.30 -9.12 18.75
C PRO A 69 21.85 -9.00 19.25
N HIS A 70 20.92 -9.45 18.44
CA HIS A 70 19.49 -9.51 18.80
C HIS A 70 18.76 -10.59 18.01
N ASP A 71 17.77 -11.20 18.61
CA ASP A 71 16.91 -12.23 18.02
C ASP A 71 15.48 -11.74 17.71
N TYR A 72 15.27 -10.42 17.89
CA TYR A 72 13.97 -9.76 17.75
C TYR A 72 14.14 -8.35 17.20
N PHE A 73 13.27 -7.98 16.25
CA PHE A 73 13.17 -6.61 15.75
C PHE A 73 11.69 -6.21 15.63
N SER A 74 11.33 -5.04 16.11
CA SER A 74 9.98 -4.53 15.89
C SER A 74 9.95 -3.01 15.72
N PHE A 75 8.87 -2.54 15.14
CA PHE A 75 8.45 -1.16 15.28
C PHE A 75 6.97 -1.07 15.64
N CYS A 76 6.63 -0.03 16.38
CA CYS A 76 5.25 0.32 16.72
C CYS A 76 5.01 1.78 16.35
N VAL A 77 4.02 2.04 15.50
CA VAL A 77 3.63 3.39 15.08
C VAL A 77 2.18 3.64 15.48
N SER A 78 1.92 4.76 16.13
CA SER A 78 0.58 5.16 16.50
C SER A 78 0.36 6.66 16.33
N GLY A 79 -0.89 7.05 16.17
CA GLY A 79 -1.24 8.46 15.99
C GLY A 79 -2.71 8.67 15.68
N ILE A 80 -3.01 9.87 15.24
CA ILE A 80 -4.33 10.30 14.80
C ILE A 80 -4.21 10.83 13.38
N ALA A 81 -4.99 10.29 12.46
CA ALA A 81 -5.17 10.85 11.12
C ALA A 81 -6.50 11.61 11.06
N ILE A 82 -6.43 12.86 10.62
CA ILE A 82 -7.61 13.64 10.24
C ILE A 82 -7.74 13.52 8.74
N THR A 83 -8.73 12.77 8.28
CA THR A 83 -8.98 12.49 6.87
C THR A 83 -10.13 13.32 6.34
N ASN A 84 -10.03 13.78 5.08
CA ASN A 84 -11.08 14.55 4.43
C ASN A 84 -11.11 14.24 2.92
N SER A 85 -12.02 13.37 2.50
CA SER A 85 -12.20 12.98 1.10
C SER A 85 -12.85 14.06 0.23
N GLU A 86 -13.39 15.15 0.82
CA GLU A 86 -13.85 16.33 0.08
C GLU A 86 -12.68 17.16 -0.48
N ASN A 87 -11.50 17.06 0.13
CA ASN A 87 -10.30 17.67 -0.41
C ASN A 87 -9.83 16.88 -1.64
N ILE A 88 -9.32 17.63 -2.62
CA ILE A 88 -8.88 17.06 -3.90
C ILE A 88 -7.35 16.95 -3.91
N ASP A 89 -6.83 15.76 -4.21
CA ASP A 89 -5.39 15.55 -4.37
C ASP A 89 -4.94 16.00 -5.77
N HIS A 90 -4.55 17.28 -5.88
CA HIS A 90 -3.96 17.89 -7.08
C HIS A 90 -2.46 17.58 -7.23
N GLY A 91 -1.95 16.52 -6.63
CA GLY A 91 -0.57 16.10 -6.77
C GLY A 91 -0.14 15.99 -8.23
N GLU A 92 1.11 16.36 -8.52
CA GLU A 92 1.65 16.32 -9.87
C GLU A 92 1.61 14.91 -10.47
N LEU A 93 1.28 14.85 -11.78
CA LEU A 93 1.34 13.62 -12.55
C LEU A 93 2.78 13.36 -12.99
N ASN A 94 3.41 12.34 -12.44
CA ASN A 94 4.65 11.81 -12.98
C ASN A 94 4.31 10.78 -14.09
N HIS A 95 4.91 10.96 -15.27
CA HIS A 95 4.69 10.09 -16.44
C HIS A 95 5.05 8.62 -16.20
N ILE A 96 5.86 8.31 -15.19
CA ILE A 96 6.21 6.94 -14.79
C ILE A 96 4.97 6.08 -14.47
N PHE A 97 3.86 6.71 -14.06
CA PHE A 97 2.62 6.02 -13.70
C PHE A 97 1.78 5.56 -14.90
N TYR A 98 2.16 5.91 -16.14
CA TYR A 98 1.57 5.35 -17.36
C TYR A 98 2.12 3.96 -17.71
N TYR A 99 3.32 3.62 -17.22
CA TYR A 99 4.04 2.44 -17.67
C TYR A 99 3.90 1.26 -16.70
N PRO A 100 3.65 0.04 -17.22
CA PRO A 100 3.65 -1.15 -16.39
C PRO A 100 5.05 -1.43 -15.84
N THR A 101 5.09 -2.10 -14.70
CA THR A 101 6.31 -2.67 -14.13
C THR A 101 6.29 -4.18 -14.35
N PRO A 102 7.39 -4.90 -14.10
CA PRO A 102 7.37 -6.37 -14.16
C PRO A 102 6.28 -6.99 -13.28
N GLN A 103 5.92 -6.36 -12.16
CA GLN A 103 4.87 -6.86 -11.26
C GLN A 103 3.45 -6.56 -11.77
N THR A 104 3.26 -5.52 -12.59
CA THR A 104 1.93 -5.08 -13.05
C THR A 104 1.69 -5.31 -14.54
N THR A 105 2.63 -5.95 -15.25
CA THR A 105 2.47 -6.30 -16.66
C THR A 105 1.44 -7.41 -16.82
N LEU A 106 0.46 -7.18 -17.70
CA LEU A 106 -0.53 -8.16 -18.15
C LEU A 106 -0.31 -8.45 -19.64
N THR A 107 -0.40 -9.70 -20.02
CA THR A 107 -0.17 -10.17 -21.41
C THR A 107 -1.39 -10.86 -22.03
N HIS A 108 -2.32 -11.35 -21.22
CA HIS A 108 -3.56 -12.02 -21.64
C HIS A 108 -4.62 -11.97 -20.53
N GLY A 109 -5.83 -12.38 -20.83
CA GLY A 109 -6.93 -12.48 -19.87
C GLY A 109 -7.57 -11.13 -19.51
N MET A 110 -7.21 -10.05 -20.21
CA MET A 110 -7.71 -8.69 -19.95
C MET A 110 -9.05 -8.40 -20.63
N GLU A 111 -9.41 -9.16 -21.66
CA GLU A 111 -10.53 -8.87 -22.57
C GLU A 111 -11.87 -8.63 -21.85
N PRO A 112 -12.24 -9.42 -20.82
CA PRO A 112 -13.52 -9.20 -20.14
C PRO A 112 -13.60 -7.83 -19.45
N TYR A 113 -12.48 -7.36 -18.90
CA TYR A 113 -12.37 -6.08 -18.20
C TYR A 113 -12.34 -4.90 -19.18
N LEU A 114 -11.57 -5.04 -20.26
CA LEU A 114 -11.41 -3.99 -21.28
C LEU A 114 -12.70 -3.73 -22.04
N ALA A 115 -13.46 -4.78 -22.40
CA ALA A 115 -14.72 -4.65 -23.09
C ALA A 115 -15.75 -3.83 -22.30
N LEU A 116 -15.75 -3.89 -20.97
CA LEU A 116 -16.59 -3.07 -20.10
C LEU A 116 -16.09 -1.63 -20.00
N ALA A 117 -14.76 -1.46 -19.96
CA ALA A 117 -14.14 -0.14 -19.91
C ALA A 117 -14.36 0.66 -21.21
N GLU A 118 -14.34 0.02 -22.38
CA GLU A 118 -14.57 0.65 -23.68
C GLU A 118 -15.95 1.29 -23.82
N GLN A 119 -16.93 0.81 -23.07
CA GLN A 119 -18.29 1.38 -23.01
C GLN A 119 -18.32 2.73 -22.27
N GLN A 120 -17.25 3.09 -21.58
CA GLN A 120 -17.13 4.34 -20.81
C GLN A 120 -16.20 5.33 -21.52
N ARG A 121 -16.51 6.63 -21.41
CA ARG A 121 -15.63 7.70 -21.93
C ARG A 121 -14.68 8.23 -20.86
N ASP A 122 -15.15 8.32 -19.63
CA ASP A 122 -14.41 8.90 -18.51
C ASP A 122 -13.42 7.87 -17.94
N PRO A 123 -12.13 8.22 -17.73
CA PRO A 123 -11.12 7.30 -17.21
C PRO A 123 -11.47 6.71 -15.84
N VAL A 124 -12.11 7.49 -14.95
CA VAL A 124 -12.53 7.00 -13.63
C VAL A 124 -13.63 5.96 -13.77
N GLN A 125 -14.61 6.21 -14.64
CA GLN A 125 -15.70 5.26 -14.90
C GLN A 125 -15.16 3.97 -15.54
N LYS A 126 -14.15 4.06 -16.42
CA LYS A 126 -13.43 2.89 -16.95
C LYS A 126 -12.84 2.06 -15.81
N ALA A 127 -12.07 2.70 -14.94
CA ALA A 127 -11.43 2.03 -13.81
C ALA A 127 -12.44 1.42 -12.84
N LEU A 128 -13.54 2.11 -12.53
CA LEU A 128 -14.60 1.60 -11.66
C LEU A 128 -15.31 0.37 -12.28
N ARG A 129 -15.58 0.37 -13.59
CA ARG A 129 -16.18 -0.80 -14.25
C ARG A 129 -15.25 -2.00 -14.27
N MET A 130 -13.94 -1.79 -14.50
CA MET A 130 -12.95 -2.86 -14.41
C MET A 130 -12.81 -3.39 -12.97
N SER A 131 -12.85 -2.50 -11.98
CA SER A 131 -12.81 -2.86 -10.56
C SER A 131 -14.02 -3.70 -10.15
N ASP A 132 -15.21 -3.32 -10.58
CA ASP A 132 -16.46 -4.05 -10.34
C ASP A 132 -16.40 -5.47 -10.94
N GLU A 133 -15.95 -5.59 -12.18
CA GLU A 133 -15.78 -6.90 -12.83
C GLU A 133 -14.72 -7.76 -12.13
N LEU A 134 -13.60 -7.15 -11.73
CA LEU A 134 -12.55 -7.85 -10.98
C LEU A 134 -13.07 -8.36 -9.65
N TYR A 135 -13.81 -7.53 -8.91
CA TYR A 135 -14.41 -7.91 -7.63
C TYR A 135 -15.32 -9.14 -7.74
N HIS A 136 -16.08 -9.28 -8.82
CA HIS A 136 -17.00 -10.40 -9.01
C HIS A 136 -16.33 -11.68 -9.55
N ARG A 137 -15.20 -11.56 -10.27
CA ARG A 137 -14.52 -12.71 -10.87
C ARG A 137 -13.35 -13.24 -10.05
N PHE A 138 -12.68 -12.37 -9.33
CA PHE A 138 -11.46 -12.71 -8.61
C PHE A 138 -11.77 -13.00 -7.13
N ILE A 139 -11.20 -14.07 -6.58
CA ILE A 139 -11.53 -14.54 -5.23
C ILE A 139 -10.49 -14.04 -4.24
N TYR A 140 -10.93 -13.31 -3.20
CA TYR A 140 -10.05 -12.94 -2.09
C TYR A 140 -9.68 -14.19 -1.28
N LYS A 141 -8.39 -14.55 -1.28
CA LYS A 141 -7.89 -15.75 -0.61
C LYS A 141 -6.52 -15.48 0.01
N PRO A 142 -6.43 -15.32 1.35
CA PRO A 142 -5.15 -15.22 2.04
C PRO A 142 -4.24 -16.42 1.75
N GLN A 143 -2.94 -16.17 1.71
CA GLN A 143 -1.90 -17.20 1.49
C GLN A 143 -1.94 -17.90 0.13
N SER A 144 -2.75 -17.45 -0.84
CA SER A 144 -2.75 -18.00 -2.22
C SER A 144 -1.61 -17.43 -3.06
N THR A 145 -1.10 -16.28 -2.69
CA THR A 145 -0.04 -15.51 -3.36
C THR A 145 1.02 -15.07 -2.35
N ASN A 146 2.10 -14.47 -2.84
CA ASN A 146 3.15 -13.89 -2.02
C ASN A 146 3.60 -12.52 -2.59
N THR A 147 4.50 -11.84 -1.92
CA THR A 147 4.96 -10.49 -2.30
C THR A 147 5.67 -10.42 -3.66
N ARG A 148 6.02 -11.54 -4.27
CA ARG A 148 6.66 -11.62 -5.61
C ARG A 148 5.67 -12.01 -6.71
N THR A 149 4.45 -12.39 -6.37
CA THR A 149 3.40 -12.76 -7.34
C THR A 149 3.11 -11.56 -8.24
N THR A 150 3.19 -11.77 -9.55
CA THR A 150 2.89 -10.73 -10.54
C THR A 150 1.38 -10.64 -10.79
N ALA A 151 0.93 -9.51 -11.35
CA ALA A 151 -0.46 -9.32 -11.75
C ALA A 151 -0.95 -10.44 -12.70
N GLN A 152 -0.12 -10.87 -13.65
CA GLN A 152 -0.47 -11.95 -14.57
C GLN A 152 -0.64 -13.28 -13.84
N GLN A 153 0.30 -13.64 -12.96
CA GLN A 153 0.20 -14.87 -12.18
C GLN A 153 -1.05 -14.91 -11.28
N ALA A 154 -1.36 -13.79 -10.63
CA ALA A 154 -2.56 -13.67 -9.81
C ALA A 154 -3.84 -13.78 -10.67
N LEU A 155 -3.88 -13.10 -11.82
CA LEU A 155 -5.00 -13.17 -12.75
C LEU A 155 -5.25 -14.60 -13.24
N ASP A 156 -4.19 -15.33 -13.58
CA ASP A 156 -4.26 -16.74 -14.02
C ASP A 156 -4.74 -17.68 -12.91
N LEU A 157 -4.34 -17.41 -11.65
CA LEU A 157 -4.82 -18.14 -10.47
C LEU A 157 -6.29 -17.84 -10.15
N GLY A 158 -6.80 -16.68 -10.53
CA GLY A 158 -8.14 -16.21 -10.17
C GLY A 158 -8.33 -15.93 -8.67
N THR A 159 -7.25 -15.92 -7.89
CA THR A 159 -7.29 -15.70 -6.43
C THR A 159 -6.08 -14.91 -5.96
N GLY A 160 -6.27 -14.09 -4.91
CA GLY A 160 -5.19 -13.30 -4.32
C GLY A 160 -5.66 -12.44 -3.15
N VAL A 161 -4.84 -11.49 -2.76
CA VAL A 161 -5.09 -10.53 -1.69
C VAL A 161 -5.13 -9.09 -2.24
N CYS A 162 -5.31 -8.09 -1.38
CA CYS A 162 -5.43 -6.68 -1.79
C CYS A 162 -4.28 -6.20 -2.71
N GLN A 163 -3.06 -6.67 -2.50
CA GLN A 163 -1.93 -6.38 -3.39
C GLN A 163 -2.19 -6.87 -4.82
N ASP A 164 -2.72 -8.10 -4.98
CA ASP A 164 -2.95 -8.71 -6.29
C ASP A 164 -4.07 -8.01 -7.04
N TYR A 165 -5.19 -7.73 -6.37
CA TYR A 165 -6.28 -6.90 -6.91
C TYR A 165 -5.75 -5.56 -7.44
N THR A 166 -4.92 -4.90 -6.62
CA THR A 166 -4.33 -3.60 -6.97
C THR A 166 -3.38 -3.72 -8.16
N HIS A 167 -2.50 -4.73 -8.21
CA HIS A 167 -1.57 -4.95 -9.32
C HIS A 167 -2.29 -5.25 -10.64
N ILE A 168 -3.34 -6.09 -10.61
CA ILE A 168 -4.16 -6.35 -11.80
C ILE A 168 -4.79 -5.06 -12.30
N MET A 169 -5.42 -4.27 -11.41
CA MET A 169 -6.03 -3.00 -11.78
C MET A 169 -5.04 -1.97 -12.32
N LEU A 170 -3.82 -1.90 -11.77
CA LEU A 170 -2.75 -1.06 -12.30
C LEU A 170 -2.38 -1.47 -13.73
N GLY A 171 -2.26 -2.78 -13.99
CA GLY A 171 -2.01 -3.31 -15.33
C GLY A 171 -3.11 -2.93 -16.32
N LEU A 172 -4.38 -3.13 -15.95
CA LEU A 172 -5.55 -2.80 -16.77
C LEU A 172 -5.64 -1.28 -17.06
N CYS A 173 -5.47 -0.44 -16.03
CA CYS A 173 -5.51 1.02 -16.19
C CYS A 173 -4.40 1.50 -17.15
N ARG A 174 -3.16 1.05 -16.95
CA ARG A 174 -2.02 1.44 -17.77
C ARG A 174 -2.12 0.92 -19.20
N HIS A 175 -2.71 -0.25 -19.41
CA HIS A 175 -3.01 -0.76 -20.74
C HIS A 175 -3.94 0.18 -21.54
N LEU A 176 -4.88 0.82 -20.88
CA LEU A 176 -5.79 1.83 -21.45
C LEU A 176 -5.21 3.26 -21.47
N GLY A 177 -3.92 3.43 -21.12
CA GLY A 177 -3.31 4.76 -21.03
C GLY A 177 -3.86 5.61 -19.86
N ILE A 178 -4.44 5.00 -18.84
CA ILE A 178 -4.88 5.67 -17.62
C ILE A 178 -3.74 5.63 -16.60
N PRO A 179 -3.14 6.78 -16.24
CA PRO A 179 -2.06 6.79 -15.25
C PRO A 179 -2.61 6.37 -13.89
N ALA A 180 -1.91 5.44 -13.26
CA ALA A 180 -2.33 4.88 -11.99
C ALA A 180 -1.13 4.57 -11.09
N ARG A 181 -1.28 4.81 -9.77
CA ARG A 181 -0.27 4.52 -8.76
C ARG A 181 -0.79 3.54 -7.71
N TYR A 182 0.11 2.72 -7.22
CA TYR A 182 -0.12 1.84 -6.07
C TYR A 182 -0.11 2.66 -4.79
N VAL A 183 -0.98 2.32 -3.85
CA VAL A 183 -1.01 2.91 -2.51
C VAL A 183 -1.04 1.79 -1.48
N ALA A 184 -0.18 1.90 -0.47
CA ALA A 184 -0.24 1.09 0.74
C ALA A 184 -0.68 1.96 1.92
N GLY A 185 -1.48 1.39 2.82
CA GLY A 185 -1.97 2.12 3.97
C GLY A 185 -2.83 1.26 4.89
N PHE A 186 -3.76 1.91 5.56
CA PHE A 186 -4.68 1.29 6.51
C PHE A 186 -6.13 1.62 6.12
N MET A 187 -7.04 0.75 6.54
CA MET A 187 -8.46 0.97 6.50
C MET A 187 -9.02 0.81 7.91
N ILE A 188 -10.14 1.46 8.22
CA ILE A 188 -10.82 1.29 9.50
C ILE A 188 -11.11 -0.19 9.78
N GLY A 189 -10.83 -0.64 11.01
CA GLY A 189 -10.94 -2.03 11.43
C GLY A 189 -9.65 -2.57 12.07
N GLU A 190 -9.57 -3.88 12.18
CA GLU A 190 -8.39 -4.61 12.70
C GLU A 190 -7.92 -5.62 11.66
N GLY A 191 -6.60 -5.81 11.53
CA GLY A 191 -6.02 -6.75 10.58
C GLY A 191 -4.57 -6.42 10.21
N ALA A 192 -4.28 -6.42 8.92
CA ALA A 192 -2.98 -6.07 8.33
C ALA A 192 -3.05 -4.74 7.57
N THR A 193 -1.94 -4.36 6.94
CA THR A 193 -1.91 -3.27 5.96
C THR A 193 -2.83 -3.58 4.79
N HIS A 194 -3.34 -2.53 4.15
CA HIS A 194 -4.22 -2.62 3.00
C HIS A 194 -3.58 -1.97 1.77
N ALA A 195 -4.03 -2.37 0.59
CA ALA A 195 -3.58 -1.82 -0.68
C ALA A 195 -4.75 -1.44 -1.58
N TRP A 196 -4.57 -0.32 -2.30
CA TRP A 196 -5.50 0.16 -3.33
C TRP A 196 -4.73 0.88 -4.43
N LEU A 197 -5.43 1.34 -5.46
CA LEU A 197 -4.82 2.19 -6.48
C LEU A 197 -5.44 3.59 -6.46
N GLU A 198 -4.68 4.54 -6.97
CA GLU A 198 -5.21 5.85 -7.35
C GLU A 198 -5.01 6.06 -8.85
N VAL A 199 -6.04 6.54 -9.52
CA VAL A 199 -6.02 6.91 -10.93
C VAL A 199 -5.97 8.42 -11.08
N TYR A 200 -5.19 8.91 -12.04
CA TYR A 200 -5.14 10.34 -12.33
C TYR A 200 -6.11 10.69 -13.43
N ALA A 201 -7.06 11.53 -13.12
CA ALA A 201 -8.04 12.03 -14.07
C ALA A 201 -8.48 13.45 -13.69
N ARG A 202 -8.81 14.26 -14.68
CA ARG A 202 -9.33 15.62 -14.48
C ARG A 202 -8.41 16.51 -13.62
N GLY A 203 -7.08 16.27 -13.66
CA GLY A 203 -6.09 17.05 -12.92
C GLY A 203 -5.91 16.66 -11.45
N HIS A 204 -6.41 15.50 -11.01
CA HIS A 204 -6.26 15.03 -9.63
C HIS A 204 -6.25 13.50 -9.51
N TRP A 205 -5.83 13.01 -8.35
CA TRP A 205 -5.79 11.59 -8.00
C TRP A 205 -7.10 11.14 -7.34
N ILE A 206 -7.62 9.99 -7.75
CA ILE A 206 -8.88 9.40 -7.24
C ILE A 206 -8.60 7.97 -6.82
N GLY A 207 -8.82 7.66 -5.55
CA GLY A 207 -8.60 6.34 -4.98
C GLY A 207 -9.72 5.35 -5.32
N ILE A 208 -9.35 4.15 -5.72
CA ILE A 208 -10.25 3.02 -5.99
C ILE A 208 -9.71 1.80 -5.25
N ASP A 209 -10.54 1.18 -4.45
CA ASP A 209 -10.25 -0.07 -3.75
C ASP A 209 -10.94 -1.24 -4.44
N PRO A 210 -10.23 -2.01 -5.27
CA PRO A 210 -10.81 -3.13 -6.01
C PRO A 210 -11.14 -4.33 -5.11
N THR A 211 -10.50 -4.44 -3.96
CA THR A 211 -10.77 -5.53 -3.00
C THR A 211 -12.13 -5.38 -2.34
N ASN A 212 -12.57 -4.14 -2.10
CA ASN A 212 -13.84 -3.81 -1.48
C ASN A 212 -14.85 -3.21 -2.47
N ASN A 213 -14.51 -3.15 -3.76
CA ASN A 213 -15.32 -2.59 -4.85
C ASN A 213 -15.89 -1.20 -4.53
N ARG A 214 -15.02 -0.27 -4.15
CA ARG A 214 -15.45 1.07 -3.72
C ARG A 214 -14.45 2.16 -4.06
N VAL A 215 -14.93 3.39 -4.09
CA VAL A 215 -14.07 4.58 -4.09
C VAL A 215 -13.52 4.76 -2.68
N VAL A 216 -12.23 5.11 -2.58
CA VAL A 216 -11.56 5.42 -1.31
C VAL A 216 -12.14 6.70 -0.71
N ASP A 217 -12.44 6.64 0.58
CA ASP A 217 -13.06 7.73 1.33
C ASP A 217 -12.29 8.05 2.63
N ASP A 218 -12.93 8.74 3.55
CA ASP A 218 -12.37 9.15 4.85
C ASP A 218 -12.02 7.99 5.80
N MET A 219 -12.33 6.75 5.44
CA MET A 219 -12.03 5.57 6.26
C MET A 219 -10.64 4.98 5.98
N TYR A 220 -9.87 5.59 5.08
CA TYR A 220 -8.54 5.14 4.68
C TYR A 220 -7.45 6.09 5.17
N ILE A 221 -6.30 5.53 5.51
CA ILE A 221 -5.08 6.27 5.87
C ILE A 221 -3.97 5.85 4.93
N LYS A 222 -3.50 6.76 4.08
CA LYS A 222 -2.38 6.53 3.16
C LYS A 222 -1.07 6.53 3.92
N MET A 223 -0.25 5.52 3.68
CA MET A 223 1.11 5.39 4.23
C MET A 223 2.17 5.67 3.17
N SER A 224 2.05 5.03 2.01
CA SER A 224 3.00 5.21 0.91
C SER A 224 2.32 5.02 -0.44
N GLU A 225 2.97 5.54 -1.49
CA GLU A 225 2.55 5.41 -2.89
C GLU A 225 3.74 5.12 -3.79
N GLY A 226 3.51 4.47 -4.93
CA GLY A 226 4.56 4.11 -5.87
C GLY A 226 4.00 3.49 -7.15
N ARG A 227 4.87 2.92 -7.98
CA ARG A 227 4.49 2.27 -9.24
C ARG A 227 3.78 0.93 -9.00
N ASP A 228 4.22 0.21 -7.97
CA ASP A 228 3.71 -1.08 -7.52
C ASP A 228 4.09 -1.32 -6.04
N ALA A 229 3.79 -2.50 -5.50
CA ALA A 229 4.10 -2.85 -4.11
C ALA A 229 5.60 -2.77 -3.78
N SER A 230 6.50 -2.95 -4.76
CA SER A 230 7.95 -2.92 -4.50
C SER A 230 8.48 -1.54 -4.09
N ASP A 231 7.82 -0.47 -4.55
CA ASP A 231 8.11 0.91 -4.13
C ASP A 231 7.54 1.22 -2.73
N CYS A 232 6.58 0.43 -2.27
CA CYS A 232 5.84 0.62 -1.01
C CYS A 232 6.19 -0.42 0.08
N ILE A 233 7.25 -1.22 -0.10
CA ILE A 233 7.68 -2.19 0.91
C ILE A 233 7.93 -1.48 2.24
N VAL A 234 7.22 -1.94 3.28
CA VAL A 234 7.24 -1.31 4.60
C VAL A 234 8.56 -1.53 5.30
N ASP A 235 9.08 -2.74 5.27
CA ASP A 235 10.34 -3.13 5.91
C ASP A 235 11.29 -3.73 4.88
N LYS A 236 12.49 -3.14 4.83
CA LYS A 236 13.60 -3.61 4.02
C LYS A 236 14.84 -3.64 4.90
N GLY A 237 15.34 -4.82 5.24
CA GLY A 237 16.52 -4.99 6.08
C GLY A 237 17.55 -5.92 5.48
N VAL A 238 18.79 -5.76 5.95
CA VAL A 238 19.91 -6.67 5.71
C VAL A 238 20.64 -6.86 7.04
N PHE A 239 20.90 -8.10 7.40
CA PHE A 239 21.58 -8.45 8.63
C PHE A 239 22.59 -9.58 8.39
N PHE A 240 23.46 -9.80 9.36
CA PHE A 240 24.36 -10.96 9.43
C PHE A 240 23.83 -11.94 10.45
N GLY A 241 23.64 -13.19 10.04
CA GLY A 241 23.17 -14.31 10.85
C GLY A 241 22.67 -15.43 9.95
N ASP A 242 22.88 -16.68 10.33
CA ASP A 242 22.34 -17.86 9.65
C ASP A 242 21.05 -18.27 10.39
N VAL A 243 19.98 -17.53 10.14
CA VAL A 243 18.71 -17.64 10.87
C VAL A 243 17.53 -17.66 9.91
N GLN A 244 16.42 -18.24 10.37
CA GLN A 244 15.11 -18.03 9.77
C GLN A 244 14.40 -16.88 10.48
N GLN A 245 13.52 -16.18 9.75
CA GLN A 245 12.70 -15.12 10.31
C GLN A 245 11.22 -15.41 10.17
N THR A 246 10.45 -15.02 11.16
CA THR A 246 9.00 -14.99 11.13
C THR A 246 8.53 -13.56 11.31
N GLN A 247 7.61 -13.12 10.46
CA GLN A 247 7.04 -11.76 10.53
C GLN A 247 5.60 -11.81 10.98
N SER A 248 5.25 -10.96 11.93
CA SER A 248 3.86 -10.66 12.29
C SER A 248 3.54 -9.19 12.08
N VAL A 249 2.32 -8.90 11.67
CA VAL A 249 1.83 -7.54 11.40
C VAL A 249 0.45 -7.39 12.04
N PHE A 250 0.27 -6.29 12.77
CA PHE A 250 -1.00 -5.93 13.36
C PHE A 250 -1.32 -4.45 13.11
N VAL A 251 -2.52 -4.20 12.60
CA VAL A 251 -3.05 -2.86 12.37
C VAL A 251 -4.41 -2.74 13.05
N LYS A 252 -4.62 -1.63 13.74
CA LYS A 252 -5.92 -1.25 14.28
C LYS A 252 -6.21 0.21 13.97
N VAL A 253 -7.35 0.46 13.33
CA VAL A 253 -7.84 1.81 13.05
C VAL A 253 -9.26 1.94 13.61
N THR A 254 -9.47 2.94 14.47
CA THR A 254 -10.77 3.24 15.05
C THR A 254 -11.15 4.69 14.80
N GLN A 255 -12.43 4.94 14.59
CA GLN A 255 -12.94 6.29 14.50
C GLN A 255 -13.09 6.90 15.89
N GLU A 256 -12.61 8.15 16.07
CA GLU A 256 -12.88 8.96 17.26
C GLU A 256 -13.90 10.05 16.93
N ILE A 257 -14.60 10.55 17.95
CA ILE A 257 -15.51 11.69 17.80
C ILE A 257 -14.66 12.93 17.51
N LEU A 258 -15.11 13.75 16.56
CA LEU A 258 -14.57 15.10 16.33
C LEU A 258 -15.14 15.99 17.44
N ASP A 259 -14.29 16.47 18.34
CA ASP A 259 -14.63 17.47 19.33
C ASP A 259 -14.84 18.86 18.69
#